data_123091cd17f896cb35f418ea445b563c
#
_entry.id   123091cd17f896cb35f418ea445b563c
#
_cell.length_a   1.000
_cell.length_b   1.000
_cell.length_c   1.000
_cell.angle_alpha   90.00
_cell.angle_beta   90.00
_cell.angle_gamma   90.00
#
_symmetry.space_group_name_H-M   'P 1'
#
loop_
_entity.id
_entity.type
_entity.pdbx_description
1 polymer ?
#
loop_
_entity_poly.entity_id
_entity_poly.type
_entity_poly.pdbx_seq_one_letter_code
_entity_poly.pdbx_strand_id
1 'polypeptide(L)'
;MIAFLAQWLGERYSYQMGLSVIAFLETMSGVAVFIFPLRHKPQYVVRAAAGLALMAAIMIIRAILRTHLETLLWSRFISNMLEYLSMLPLLFLAHEGTWCERLKAWCAGCAAVQIAGSLYALVLSFTGADDTQTMAMFPQITNADVTLLIWFVFHLAVCYLLRLLFIHPSVQYHEDRKSQIQTTWLCILFLLASVLINAVMSEYRADSRPLYEMLRCCLVFMCISVLALHHDIVLFSQNRAEIEVMDQVLAENRRQYETMKANIDLVNLRCHDLRHQLDKLQSRLTESEISALREAIDLYDSNVKTGNEVLDVVLYSTMLKCMDNGISFTSMADGECLSFMRTRHIYALFSNALDNAVEAVMRVSNPEKRVISLHVRRLSGAVEIAVMNYYEGEIKFKNDLPQTRKIDGRRHGFGTSSMQYIVSQYGGTMKISAKDSVYLLEIRLNIPEKAEKAKTH
;
A
#
# COMPACT_ATOMS: atom_id res chain seq x y z
N MET A 1 -6.86 48.22 5.55
CA MET A 1 -6.36 47.81 4.19
C MET A 1 -7.50 47.62 3.21
N ILE A 2 -8.52 46.81 3.51
CA ILE A 2 -9.70 46.59 2.64
C ILE A 2 -10.51 47.88 2.46
N ALA A 3 -10.78 48.65 3.54
CA ALA A 3 -11.47 49.91 3.48
C ALA A 3 -10.72 51.00 2.67
N PHE A 4 -9.39 51.03 2.76
CA PHE A 4 -8.56 51.94 1.97
C PHE A 4 -8.60 51.55 0.48
N LEU A 5 -8.53 50.25 0.15
CA LEU A 5 -8.67 49.77 -1.21
C LEU A 5 -10.09 50.03 -1.74
N ALA A 6 -11.11 49.89 -0.90
CA ALA A 6 -12.49 50.16 -1.26
C ALA A 6 -12.72 51.62 -1.71
N GLN A 7 -12.15 52.54 -0.96
CA GLN A 7 -12.22 54.00 -1.26
C GLN A 7 -11.46 54.36 -2.55
N TRP A 8 -10.36 53.63 -2.83
CA TRP A 8 -9.52 53.86 -4.02
C TRP A 8 -10.07 53.22 -5.29
N LEU A 9 -10.70 52.01 -5.21
CA LEU A 9 -11.20 51.27 -6.35
C LEU A 9 -12.70 51.47 -6.69
N GLY A 10 -13.44 52.15 -5.84
CA GLY A 10 -14.90 52.31 -5.93
C GLY A 10 -15.65 51.08 -5.43
N GLU A 11 -16.93 51.20 -5.10
CA GLU A 11 -17.73 50.16 -4.45
C GLU A 11 -17.84 48.83 -5.24
N ARG A 12 -17.92 48.91 -6.55
CA ARG A 12 -18.03 47.72 -7.42
C ARG A 12 -16.77 46.87 -7.43
N TYR A 13 -15.60 47.51 -7.50
CA TYR A 13 -14.30 46.82 -7.45
C TYR A 13 -14.01 46.25 -6.06
N SER A 14 -14.44 47.02 -5.01
CA SER A 14 -14.31 46.55 -3.64
C SER A 14 -15.08 45.27 -3.37
N TYR A 15 -16.32 45.16 -3.86
CA TYR A 15 -17.14 43.96 -3.72
C TYR A 15 -16.52 42.76 -4.41
N GLN A 16 -16.09 42.88 -5.67
CA GLN A 16 -15.49 41.78 -6.43
C GLN A 16 -14.12 41.37 -5.86
N MET A 17 -13.36 42.33 -5.31
CA MET A 17 -12.10 42.05 -4.60
C MET A 17 -12.36 41.25 -3.31
N GLY A 18 -13.39 41.63 -2.53
CA GLY A 18 -13.79 40.88 -1.34
C GLY A 18 -14.17 39.43 -1.65
N LEU A 19 -14.97 39.21 -2.67
CA LEU A 19 -15.33 37.86 -3.15
C LEU A 19 -14.10 37.07 -3.61
N SER A 20 -13.14 37.72 -4.25
CA SER A 20 -11.90 37.06 -4.68
C SER A 20 -10.98 36.69 -3.52
N VAL A 21 -10.95 37.46 -2.45
CA VAL A 21 -10.21 37.11 -1.22
C VAL A 21 -10.84 35.90 -0.54
N ILE A 22 -12.16 35.84 -0.46
CA ILE A 22 -12.86 34.68 0.12
C ILE A 22 -12.58 33.43 -0.70
N ALA A 23 -12.75 33.48 -2.01
CA ALA A 23 -12.46 32.39 -2.91
C ALA A 23 -11.00 31.93 -2.83
N PHE A 24 -10.06 32.89 -2.64
CA PHE A 24 -8.66 32.60 -2.40
C PHE A 24 -8.45 31.78 -1.10
N LEU A 25 -9.05 32.22 0.00
CA LEU A 25 -8.92 31.53 1.29
C LEU A 25 -9.57 30.14 1.26
N GLU A 26 -10.73 30.03 0.61
CA GLU A 26 -11.45 28.77 0.42
C GLU A 26 -10.61 27.76 -0.37
N THR A 27 -10.18 28.13 -1.56
CA THR A 27 -9.39 27.26 -2.44
C THR A 27 -8.06 26.92 -1.79
N MET A 28 -7.41 27.88 -1.14
CA MET A 28 -6.15 27.66 -0.45
C MET A 28 -6.30 26.67 0.71
N SER A 29 -7.33 26.83 1.54
CA SER A 29 -7.55 25.95 2.69
C SER A 29 -7.83 24.52 2.28
N GLY A 30 -8.71 24.31 1.28
CA GLY A 30 -9.05 22.99 0.78
C GLY A 30 -7.90 22.29 0.08
N VAL A 31 -7.26 22.98 -0.87
CA VAL A 31 -6.14 22.38 -1.62
C VAL A 31 -4.91 22.17 -0.73
N ALA A 32 -4.62 23.05 0.23
CA ALA A 32 -3.52 22.89 1.18
C ALA A 32 -3.63 21.58 1.97
N VAL A 33 -4.84 21.18 2.38
CA VAL A 33 -5.08 19.94 3.11
C VAL A 33 -4.61 18.72 2.29
N PHE A 34 -4.75 18.75 0.97
CA PHE A 34 -4.37 17.64 0.07
C PHE A 34 -2.92 17.73 -0.42
N ILE A 35 -2.34 18.93 -0.50
CA ILE A 35 -0.97 19.17 -0.95
C ILE A 35 0.05 19.00 0.18
N PHE A 36 -0.32 19.33 1.42
CA PHE A 36 0.58 19.30 2.58
C PHE A 36 1.36 17.98 2.78
N PRO A 37 0.82 16.78 2.46
CA PRO A 37 1.57 15.53 2.56
C PRO A 37 2.65 15.34 1.49
N LEU A 38 2.64 16.14 0.42
CA LEU A 38 3.66 16.04 -0.62
C LEU A 38 5.02 16.49 -0.08
N ARG A 39 6.09 15.86 -0.53
CA ARG A 39 7.46 16.23 -0.15
C ARG A 39 7.75 17.66 -0.58
N HIS A 40 8.48 18.41 0.28
CA HIS A 40 8.84 19.79 0.02
C HIS A 40 10.17 19.86 -0.73
N LYS A 41 10.25 20.80 -1.68
CA LYS A 41 11.51 21.12 -2.36
C LYS A 41 12.48 21.86 -1.45
N PRO A 42 13.79 21.80 -1.72
CA PRO A 42 14.77 22.67 -1.06
C PRO A 42 14.33 24.15 -1.15
N GLN A 43 14.60 24.93 -0.10
CA GLN A 43 14.17 26.33 0.02
C GLN A 43 12.63 26.50 -0.06
N TYR A 44 11.88 25.56 0.55
CA TYR A 44 10.41 25.53 0.53
C TYR A 44 9.76 26.89 0.81
N VAL A 45 10.21 27.61 1.86
CA VAL A 45 9.61 28.88 2.29
C VAL A 45 9.67 29.94 1.18
N VAL A 46 10.83 30.10 0.52
CA VAL A 46 11.02 31.08 -0.55
C VAL A 46 10.15 30.71 -1.77
N ARG A 47 10.13 29.44 -2.12
CA ARG A 47 9.33 28.93 -3.25
C ARG A 47 7.84 29.01 -2.99
N ALA A 48 7.41 28.73 -1.77
CA ALA A 48 6.01 28.86 -1.36
C ALA A 48 5.59 30.34 -1.36
N ALA A 49 6.42 31.27 -0.87
CA ALA A 49 6.16 32.70 -0.93
C ALA A 49 6.01 33.19 -2.37
N ALA A 50 6.88 32.76 -3.29
CA ALA A 50 6.77 33.08 -4.71
C ALA A 50 5.48 32.50 -5.34
N GLY A 51 5.12 31.26 -4.98
CA GLY A 51 3.89 30.62 -5.42
C GLY A 51 2.64 31.36 -4.94
N LEU A 52 2.62 31.78 -3.67
CA LEU A 52 1.53 32.59 -3.09
C LEU A 52 1.42 33.97 -3.74
N ALA A 53 2.54 34.61 -4.06
CA ALA A 53 2.52 35.90 -4.77
C ALA A 53 1.93 35.76 -6.18
N LEU A 54 2.31 34.71 -6.94
CA LEU A 54 1.71 34.41 -8.25
C LEU A 54 0.21 34.06 -8.13
N MET A 55 -0.17 33.31 -7.13
CA MET A 55 -1.57 33.00 -6.85
C MET A 55 -2.37 34.27 -6.59
N ALA A 56 -1.89 35.18 -5.75
CA ALA A 56 -2.53 36.47 -5.48
C ALA A 56 -2.66 37.32 -6.76
N ALA A 57 -1.63 37.35 -7.61
CA ALA A 57 -1.68 38.06 -8.90
C ALA A 57 -2.78 37.50 -9.82
N ILE A 58 -2.90 36.18 -9.93
CA ILE A 58 -3.97 35.54 -10.74
C ILE A 58 -5.34 35.89 -10.17
N MET A 59 -5.52 35.91 -8.83
CA MET A 59 -6.79 36.26 -8.21
C MET A 59 -7.16 37.74 -8.40
N ILE A 60 -6.19 38.64 -8.48
CA ILE A 60 -6.41 40.05 -8.85
C ILE A 60 -6.90 40.15 -10.32
N ILE A 61 -6.23 39.43 -11.23
CA ILE A 61 -6.66 39.36 -12.65
C ILE A 61 -8.10 38.82 -12.74
N ARG A 62 -8.41 37.78 -11.99
CA ARG A 62 -9.77 37.21 -11.88
C ARG A 62 -10.81 38.26 -11.43
N ALA A 63 -10.47 39.04 -10.40
CA ALA A 63 -11.36 40.08 -9.88
C ALA A 63 -11.62 41.16 -10.96
N ILE A 64 -10.60 41.62 -11.66
CA ILE A 64 -10.71 42.57 -12.75
C ILE A 64 -11.58 42.01 -13.89
N LEU A 65 -11.31 40.76 -14.31
CA LEU A 65 -12.09 40.13 -15.38
C LEU A 65 -13.58 40.05 -15.02
N ARG A 66 -13.89 39.69 -13.77
CA ARG A 66 -15.25 39.54 -13.28
C ARG A 66 -16.01 40.89 -13.23
N THR A 67 -15.34 42.00 -12.93
CA THR A 67 -15.96 43.33 -12.95
C THR A 67 -16.40 43.80 -14.35
N HIS A 68 -15.63 43.38 -15.38
CA HIS A 68 -15.89 43.86 -16.75
C HIS A 68 -16.77 42.94 -17.59
N LEU A 69 -16.81 41.61 -17.27
CA LEU A 69 -17.43 40.60 -18.13
C LEU A 69 -18.50 39.75 -17.39
N GLU A 70 -19.14 40.27 -16.33
CA GLU A 70 -20.00 39.53 -15.41
C GLU A 70 -21.26 38.91 -16.06
N THR A 71 -21.71 39.41 -17.20
CA THR A 71 -22.95 39.01 -17.85
C THR A 71 -22.84 37.78 -18.76
N LEU A 72 -21.63 37.34 -19.10
CA LEU A 72 -21.41 36.23 -20.05
C LEU A 72 -21.11 34.92 -19.32
N LEU A 73 -21.80 33.84 -19.66
CA LEU A 73 -21.55 32.48 -19.12
C LEU A 73 -20.06 32.08 -19.24
N TRP A 74 -19.42 32.37 -20.38
CA TRP A 74 -18.00 32.09 -20.60
C TRP A 74 -17.10 32.86 -19.64
N SER A 75 -17.45 34.05 -19.26
CA SER A 75 -16.69 34.86 -18.28
C SER A 75 -16.73 34.21 -16.89
N ARG A 76 -17.88 33.68 -16.48
CA ARG A 76 -18.02 32.95 -15.22
C ARG A 76 -17.21 31.65 -15.22
N PHE A 77 -17.26 30.90 -16.34
CA PHE A 77 -16.45 29.70 -16.51
C PHE A 77 -14.94 30.01 -16.41
N ILE A 78 -14.47 31.02 -17.16
CA ILE A 78 -13.06 31.43 -17.13
C ILE A 78 -12.66 31.92 -15.72
N SER A 79 -13.51 32.70 -15.07
CA SER A 79 -13.28 33.18 -13.70
C SER A 79 -13.14 32.03 -12.69
N ASN A 80 -14.01 31.02 -12.75
CA ASN A 80 -13.92 29.85 -11.90
C ASN A 80 -12.69 28.98 -12.23
N MET A 81 -12.35 28.87 -13.52
CA MET A 81 -11.10 28.20 -13.93
C MET A 81 -9.85 28.88 -13.39
N LEU A 82 -9.77 30.23 -13.46
CA LEU A 82 -8.67 31.01 -12.92
C LEU A 82 -8.51 30.80 -11.40
N GLU A 83 -9.61 30.66 -10.68
CA GLU A 83 -9.61 30.38 -9.23
C GLU A 83 -8.84 29.10 -8.94
N TYR A 84 -9.22 27.98 -9.56
CA TYR A 84 -8.56 26.70 -9.33
C TYR A 84 -7.14 26.66 -9.91
N LEU A 85 -6.91 27.22 -11.10
CA LEU A 85 -5.58 27.29 -11.70
C LEU A 85 -4.60 28.15 -10.89
N SER A 86 -5.09 29.10 -10.09
CA SER A 86 -4.26 29.94 -9.23
C SER A 86 -3.40 29.17 -8.25
N MET A 87 -3.80 27.92 -7.88
CA MET A 87 -3.06 27.05 -6.97
C MET A 87 -1.86 26.33 -7.62
N LEU A 88 -1.82 26.22 -8.96
CA LEU A 88 -0.76 25.50 -9.66
C LEU A 88 0.64 26.07 -9.41
N PRO A 89 0.87 27.41 -9.40
CA PRO A 89 2.19 27.96 -9.10
C PRO A 89 2.72 27.50 -7.73
N LEU A 90 1.89 27.55 -6.68
CA LEU A 90 2.27 27.08 -5.34
C LEU A 90 2.65 25.60 -5.37
N LEU A 91 1.84 24.77 -6.00
CA LEU A 91 2.05 23.33 -6.12
C LEU A 91 3.33 22.97 -6.86
N PHE A 92 3.57 23.59 -8.02
CA PHE A 92 4.73 23.28 -8.86
C PHE A 92 6.04 23.86 -8.37
N LEU A 93 6.03 25.01 -7.71
CA LEU A 93 7.22 25.65 -7.17
C LEU A 93 7.67 25.02 -5.85
N ALA A 94 6.75 24.73 -4.92
CA ALA A 94 7.06 24.36 -3.55
C ALA A 94 7.19 22.85 -3.29
N HIS A 95 6.54 22.01 -4.09
CA HIS A 95 6.45 20.55 -3.81
C HIS A 95 7.19 19.70 -4.83
N GLU A 96 7.74 18.57 -4.35
CA GLU A 96 8.35 17.51 -5.14
C GLU A 96 7.30 16.48 -5.60
N GLY A 97 7.70 15.61 -6.52
CA GLY A 97 6.88 14.54 -7.07
C GLY A 97 6.68 14.66 -8.57
N THR A 98 6.10 13.63 -9.17
CA THR A 98 5.75 13.64 -10.60
C THR A 98 4.66 14.66 -10.88
N TRP A 99 4.57 15.14 -12.11
CA TRP A 99 3.50 16.07 -12.49
C TRP A 99 2.10 15.46 -12.29
N CYS A 100 1.97 14.13 -12.52
CA CYS A 100 0.72 13.39 -12.29
C CYS A 100 0.29 13.41 -10.81
N GLU A 101 1.18 13.10 -9.88
CA GLU A 101 0.88 13.12 -8.44
C GLU A 101 0.43 14.49 -7.97
N ARG A 102 1.13 15.54 -8.42
CA ARG A 102 0.79 16.92 -8.08
C ARG A 102 -0.57 17.34 -8.63
N LEU A 103 -0.86 17.02 -9.90
CA LEU A 103 -2.15 17.33 -10.50
C LEU A 103 -3.30 16.53 -9.89
N LYS A 104 -3.11 15.26 -9.53
CA LYS A 104 -4.12 14.46 -8.82
C LYS A 104 -4.45 15.07 -7.45
N ALA A 105 -3.43 15.46 -6.66
CA ALA A 105 -3.63 16.11 -5.37
C ALA A 105 -4.38 17.45 -5.53
N TRP A 106 -4.04 18.22 -6.55
CA TRP A 106 -4.73 19.46 -6.87
C TRP A 106 -6.20 19.22 -7.26
N CYS A 107 -6.49 18.26 -8.15
CA CYS A 107 -7.87 17.90 -8.51
C CYS A 107 -8.69 17.45 -7.30
N ALA A 108 -8.10 16.62 -6.42
CA ALA A 108 -8.76 16.16 -5.21
C ALA A 108 -9.07 17.33 -4.25
N GLY A 109 -8.12 18.26 -4.08
CA GLY A 109 -8.32 19.46 -3.29
C GLY A 109 -9.43 20.36 -3.85
N CYS A 110 -9.45 20.60 -5.17
CA CYS A 110 -10.51 21.35 -5.84
C CYS A 110 -11.89 20.69 -5.69
N ALA A 111 -11.96 19.36 -5.82
CA ALA A 111 -13.20 18.61 -5.61
C ALA A 111 -13.70 18.75 -4.16
N ALA A 112 -12.79 18.66 -3.18
CA ALA A 112 -13.15 18.83 -1.76
C ALA A 112 -13.69 20.23 -1.45
N VAL A 113 -13.09 21.27 -2.02
CA VAL A 113 -13.59 22.66 -1.89
C VAL A 113 -15.00 22.78 -2.45
N GLN A 114 -15.27 22.20 -3.62
CA GLN A 114 -16.61 22.24 -4.24
C GLN A 114 -17.65 21.48 -3.41
N ILE A 115 -17.28 20.33 -2.83
CA ILE A 115 -18.16 19.59 -1.91
C ILE A 115 -18.45 20.43 -0.67
N ALA A 116 -17.42 21.00 -0.03
CA ALA A 116 -17.58 21.80 1.18
C ALA A 116 -18.49 23.02 0.96
N GLY A 117 -18.26 23.76 -0.12
CA GLY A 117 -19.10 24.89 -0.50
C GLY A 117 -20.54 24.51 -0.80
N SER A 118 -20.76 23.40 -1.51
CA SER A 118 -22.09 22.89 -1.82
C SER A 118 -22.83 22.40 -0.57
N LEU A 119 -22.15 21.71 0.35
CA LEU A 119 -22.73 21.26 1.62
C LEU A 119 -23.09 22.44 2.52
N TYR A 120 -22.22 23.45 2.62
CA TYR A 120 -22.50 24.64 3.39
C TYR A 120 -23.76 25.37 2.89
N ALA A 121 -23.86 25.58 1.58
CA ALA A 121 -25.01 26.21 0.98
C ALA A 121 -26.29 25.38 1.14
N LEU A 122 -26.20 24.04 1.12
CA LEU A 122 -27.35 23.16 1.39
C LEU A 122 -27.79 23.30 2.86
N VAL A 123 -26.89 23.37 3.81
CA VAL A 123 -27.20 23.60 5.23
C VAL A 123 -27.94 24.95 5.40
N LEU A 124 -27.47 26.00 4.73
CA LEU A 124 -28.10 27.31 4.78
C LEU A 124 -29.52 27.27 4.19
N SER A 125 -29.77 26.52 3.09
CA SER A 125 -31.09 26.39 2.48
C SER A 125 -32.10 25.74 3.41
N PHE A 126 -31.68 24.82 4.28
CA PHE A 126 -32.53 24.21 5.32
C PHE A 126 -32.86 25.15 6.48
N THR A 127 -31.98 26.11 6.80
CA THR A 127 -32.20 27.08 7.87
C THR A 127 -33.10 28.27 7.42
N GLY A 128 -33.46 28.32 6.15
CA GLY A 128 -34.24 29.43 5.56
C GLY A 128 -33.40 30.70 5.35
N ALA A 129 -32.11 30.67 5.65
CA ALA A 129 -31.19 31.75 5.35
C ALA A 129 -30.91 31.78 3.85
N ASP A 130 -31.14 32.94 3.22
CA ASP A 130 -30.83 33.07 1.81
C ASP A 130 -29.30 33.17 1.62
N ASP A 131 -28.77 32.32 0.76
CA ASP A 131 -27.33 32.26 0.43
C ASP A 131 -26.82 33.63 -0.11
N THR A 132 -27.72 34.42 -0.65
CA THR A 132 -27.45 35.81 -1.05
C THR A 132 -27.31 36.77 0.12
N GLN A 133 -28.00 36.53 1.24
CA GLN A 133 -27.90 37.38 2.43
C GLN A 133 -26.58 37.18 3.17
N THR A 134 -26.02 35.96 3.17
CA THR A 134 -24.72 35.67 3.77
C THR A 134 -23.57 36.35 3.02
N MET A 135 -23.64 36.47 1.70
CA MET A 135 -22.66 37.21 0.90
C MET A 135 -22.92 38.69 0.79
N ALA A 136 -24.21 39.13 0.89
CA ALA A 136 -24.60 40.55 0.92
C ALA A 136 -24.39 41.20 2.29
N MET A 137 -24.16 40.44 3.35
CA MET A 137 -23.91 40.96 4.72
C MET A 137 -22.55 41.62 4.93
N PHE A 138 -21.70 41.70 3.92
CA PHE A 138 -20.40 42.36 4.00
C PHE A 138 -20.41 43.89 4.31
N PRO A 139 -21.53 44.67 4.13
CA PRO A 139 -21.48 46.07 4.48
C PRO A 139 -21.70 46.41 5.96
N GLN A 140 -22.15 45.46 6.80
CA GLN A 140 -22.39 45.72 8.23
C GLN A 140 -21.53 44.82 9.13
N ILE A 141 -20.45 45.36 9.55
CA ILE A 141 -19.25 44.75 10.16
C ILE A 141 -19.43 44.03 11.52
N THR A 142 -20.60 44.01 12.14
CA THR A 142 -20.73 43.54 13.54
C THR A 142 -21.01 42.05 13.70
N ASN A 143 -21.53 41.34 12.67
CA ASN A 143 -21.76 39.89 12.70
C ASN A 143 -21.09 39.13 11.54
N ALA A 144 -20.55 39.83 10.55
CA ALA A 144 -19.90 39.24 9.37
C ALA A 144 -18.65 38.42 9.71
N ASP A 145 -17.89 38.83 10.71
CA ASP A 145 -16.64 38.20 11.10
C ASP A 145 -16.88 36.78 11.68
N VAL A 146 -17.95 36.63 12.49
CA VAL A 146 -18.32 35.34 13.09
C VAL A 146 -18.84 34.38 12.03
N THR A 147 -19.64 34.84 11.09
CA THR A 147 -20.20 34.03 9.99
C THR A 147 -19.09 33.56 9.05
N LEU A 148 -18.14 34.42 8.72
CA LEU A 148 -16.94 34.06 7.93
C LEU A 148 -16.07 33.04 8.65
N LEU A 149 -15.89 33.20 9.96
CA LEU A 149 -15.12 32.25 10.75
C LEU A 149 -15.80 30.88 10.77
N ILE A 150 -17.12 30.81 11.00
CA ILE A 150 -17.92 29.58 10.99
C ILE A 150 -17.81 28.91 9.61
N TRP A 151 -17.99 29.66 8.54
CA TRP A 151 -17.87 29.18 7.17
C TRP A 151 -16.47 28.60 6.89
N PHE A 152 -15.40 29.32 7.27
CA PHE A 152 -14.02 28.86 7.08
C PHE A 152 -13.71 27.59 7.86
N VAL A 153 -14.13 27.54 9.14
CA VAL A 153 -13.95 26.35 9.99
C VAL A 153 -14.71 25.15 9.43
N PHE A 154 -15.95 25.38 8.96
CA PHE A 154 -16.74 24.32 8.33
C PHE A 154 -16.05 23.77 7.08
N HIS A 155 -15.57 24.63 6.17
CA HIS A 155 -14.86 24.23 4.98
C HIS A 155 -13.62 23.42 5.30
N LEU A 156 -12.82 23.88 6.24
CA LEU A 156 -11.60 23.21 6.66
C LEU A 156 -11.90 21.85 7.30
N ALA A 157 -12.94 21.76 8.12
CA ALA A 157 -13.38 20.50 8.74
C ALA A 157 -13.85 19.48 7.70
N VAL A 158 -14.67 19.90 6.72
CA VAL A 158 -15.15 19.04 5.64
C VAL A 158 -13.99 18.58 4.76
N CYS A 159 -13.08 19.46 4.35
CA CYS A 159 -11.92 19.11 3.56
C CYS A 159 -11.00 18.13 4.29
N TYR A 160 -10.79 18.32 5.60
CA TYR A 160 -10.00 17.42 6.43
C TYR A 160 -10.67 16.05 6.58
N LEU A 161 -11.99 16.01 6.79
CA LEU A 161 -12.76 14.77 6.84
C LEU A 161 -12.68 14.00 5.52
N LEU A 162 -12.87 14.67 4.39
CA LEU A 162 -12.75 14.08 3.06
C LEU A 162 -11.33 13.51 2.85
N ARG A 163 -10.29 14.23 3.30
CA ARG A 163 -8.93 13.71 3.26
C ARG A 163 -8.79 12.41 4.07
N LEU A 164 -9.31 12.37 5.30
CA LEU A 164 -9.24 11.15 6.13
C LEU A 164 -9.96 9.96 5.49
N LEU A 165 -11.08 10.21 4.81
CA LEU A 165 -11.88 9.17 4.15
C LEU A 165 -11.23 8.66 2.85
N PHE A 166 -10.60 9.53 2.06
CA PHE A 166 -10.17 9.21 0.69
C PHE A 166 -8.66 9.20 0.49
N ILE A 167 -7.84 9.63 1.46
CA ILE A 167 -6.38 9.62 1.32
C ILE A 167 -5.74 8.84 2.45
N HIS A 168 -5.08 7.72 2.10
CA HIS A 168 -4.23 6.98 3.02
C HIS A 168 -2.85 7.65 3.15
N PRO A 169 -2.30 7.84 4.37
CA PRO A 169 -1.11 8.66 4.61
C PRO A 169 0.24 8.04 4.23
N SER A 170 0.32 6.83 3.70
CA SER A 170 1.62 6.15 3.69
C SER A 170 1.87 5.21 2.54
N VAL A 171 1.92 5.65 1.27
CA VAL A 171 2.56 4.77 0.28
C VAL A 171 3.19 5.55 -0.87
N GLN A 172 4.50 5.34 -1.07
CA GLN A 172 5.18 5.68 -2.32
C GLN A 172 4.68 4.72 -3.40
N TYR A 173 3.91 5.26 -4.34
CA TYR A 173 3.30 4.49 -5.43
C TYR A 173 4.33 4.17 -6.51
N HIS A 174 4.42 2.90 -6.88
CA HIS A 174 4.93 2.47 -8.17
C HIS A 174 3.75 2.16 -9.10
N GLU A 175 2.98 3.19 -9.44
CA GLU A 175 1.95 3.08 -10.45
C GLU A 175 2.61 3.11 -11.83
N ASP A 176 2.20 2.23 -12.76
CA ASP A 176 2.68 2.25 -14.14
C ASP A 176 2.43 3.63 -14.77
N ARG A 177 3.44 4.17 -15.45
CA ARG A 177 3.41 5.51 -16.05
C ARG A 177 2.19 5.76 -16.94
N LYS A 178 1.73 4.73 -17.64
CA LYS A 178 0.55 4.82 -18.53
C LYS A 178 -0.74 4.99 -17.70
N SER A 179 -0.90 4.21 -16.64
CA SER A 179 -2.02 4.31 -15.71
C SER A 179 -2.06 5.69 -15.03
N GLN A 180 -0.92 6.19 -14.56
CA GLN A 180 -0.81 7.53 -13.96
C GLN A 180 -1.31 8.64 -14.89
N ILE A 181 -0.92 8.59 -16.15
CA ILE A 181 -1.32 9.59 -17.15
C ILE A 181 -2.83 9.51 -17.40
N GLN A 182 -3.39 8.30 -17.60
CA GLN A 182 -4.81 8.10 -17.86
C GLN A 182 -5.69 8.60 -16.71
N THR A 183 -5.33 8.25 -15.48
CA THR A 183 -6.07 8.68 -14.29
C THR A 183 -5.98 10.18 -14.04
N THR A 184 -4.83 10.80 -14.31
CA THR A 184 -4.66 12.24 -14.22
C THR A 184 -5.57 12.98 -15.22
N TRP A 185 -5.63 12.52 -16.47
CA TRP A 185 -6.52 13.10 -17.48
C TRP A 185 -7.99 12.94 -17.11
N LEU A 186 -8.37 11.79 -16.54
CA LEU A 186 -9.72 11.56 -16.07
C LEU A 186 -10.10 12.55 -14.94
N CYS A 187 -9.21 12.74 -13.95
CA CYS A 187 -9.43 13.72 -12.88
C CYS A 187 -9.58 15.15 -13.42
N ILE A 188 -8.75 15.54 -14.39
CA ILE A 188 -8.83 16.85 -15.04
C ILE A 188 -10.15 17.01 -15.80
N LEU A 189 -10.58 15.99 -16.55
CA LEU A 189 -11.87 16.01 -17.27
C LEU A 189 -13.05 16.21 -16.32
N PHE A 190 -13.08 15.48 -15.22
CA PHE A 190 -14.12 15.64 -14.20
C PHE A 190 -14.07 17.02 -13.53
N LEU A 191 -12.88 17.56 -13.26
CA LEU A 191 -12.76 18.91 -12.72
C LEU A 191 -13.29 19.95 -13.70
N LEU A 192 -12.96 19.85 -14.98
CA LEU A 192 -13.49 20.74 -16.02
C LEU A 192 -15.02 20.68 -16.10
N ALA A 193 -15.59 19.47 -16.07
CA ALA A 193 -17.03 19.28 -16.04
C ALA A 193 -17.66 19.91 -14.80
N SER A 194 -17.04 19.78 -13.62
CA SER A 194 -17.54 20.38 -12.37
C SER A 194 -17.53 21.90 -12.41
N VAL A 195 -16.47 22.49 -12.96
CA VAL A 195 -16.39 23.96 -13.15
C VAL A 195 -17.45 24.46 -14.12
N LEU A 196 -17.72 23.70 -15.18
CA LEU A 196 -18.78 24.03 -16.14
C LEU A 196 -20.16 23.99 -15.46
N ILE A 197 -20.47 22.92 -14.71
CA ILE A 197 -21.72 22.80 -13.96
C ILE A 197 -21.89 23.96 -12.97
N ASN A 198 -20.80 24.32 -12.25
CA ASN A 198 -20.85 25.46 -11.33
C ASN A 198 -21.11 26.78 -12.06
N ALA A 199 -20.53 27.00 -13.24
CA ALA A 199 -20.81 28.19 -14.06
C ALA A 199 -22.29 28.24 -14.54
N VAL A 200 -22.82 27.11 -15.02
CA VAL A 200 -24.23 26.97 -15.43
C VAL A 200 -25.16 27.17 -14.24
N MET A 201 -24.86 26.53 -13.10
CA MET A 201 -25.67 26.64 -11.88
C MET A 201 -25.82 28.10 -11.41
N SER A 202 -24.77 28.93 -11.58
CA SER A 202 -24.81 30.34 -11.21
C SER A 202 -25.79 31.18 -12.04
N GLU A 203 -26.15 30.71 -13.26
CA GLU A 203 -27.16 31.37 -14.12
C GLU A 203 -28.59 31.15 -13.60
N TYR A 204 -28.91 29.93 -13.18
CA TYR A 204 -30.22 29.52 -12.76
C TYR A 204 -30.55 29.81 -11.28
N ARG A 205 -29.64 30.42 -10.55
CA ARG A 205 -29.76 30.70 -9.12
C ARG A 205 -31.02 31.55 -8.80
N ALA A 206 -31.32 32.57 -9.63
CA ALA A 206 -32.44 33.48 -9.44
C ALA A 206 -33.74 32.97 -10.07
N ASP A 207 -33.64 32.20 -11.17
CA ASP A 207 -34.79 31.85 -12.00
C ASP A 207 -35.50 30.56 -11.54
N SER A 208 -34.75 29.58 -11.04
CA SER A 208 -35.33 28.29 -10.65
C SER A 208 -34.56 27.64 -9.50
N ARG A 209 -35.03 27.86 -8.27
CA ARG A 209 -34.46 27.24 -7.07
C ARG A 209 -34.37 25.71 -7.14
N PRO A 210 -35.43 24.99 -7.61
CA PRO A 210 -35.33 23.52 -7.70
C PRO A 210 -34.25 23.05 -8.66
N LEU A 211 -34.08 23.69 -9.83
CA LEU A 211 -33.05 23.36 -10.80
C LEU A 211 -31.63 23.63 -10.22
N TYR A 212 -31.47 24.75 -9.51
CA TYR A 212 -30.24 25.11 -8.85
C TYR A 212 -29.80 24.05 -7.81
N GLU A 213 -30.72 23.59 -6.94
CA GLU A 213 -30.42 22.55 -5.94
C GLU A 213 -30.14 21.19 -6.58
N MET A 214 -30.84 20.83 -7.65
CA MET A 214 -30.60 19.61 -8.40
C MET A 214 -29.18 19.61 -9.02
N LEU A 215 -28.77 20.70 -9.67
CA LEU A 215 -27.46 20.86 -10.25
C LEU A 215 -26.35 20.79 -9.16
N ARG A 216 -26.63 21.35 -7.97
CA ARG A 216 -25.73 21.27 -6.81
C ARG A 216 -25.55 19.83 -6.33
N CYS A 217 -26.61 19.06 -6.21
CA CYS A 217 -26.52 17.63 -5.87
C CYS A 217 -25.72 16.84 -6.92
N CYS A 218 -25.94 17.12 -8.20
CA CYS A 218 -25.14 16.51 -9.28
C CYS A 218 -23.64 16.85 -9.17
N LEU A 219 -23.34 18.11 -8.83
CA LEU A 219 -21.97 18.56 -8.62
C LEU A 219 -21.29 17.82 -7.47
N VAL A 220 -21.95 17.71 -6.31
CA VAL A 220 -21.46 16.99 -5.14
C VAL A 220 -21.22 15.52 -5.48
N PHE A 221 -22.19 14.86 -6.12
CA PHE A 221 -22.07 13.46 -6.54
C PHE A 221 -20.87 13.25 -7.47
N MET A 222 -20.67 14.13 -8.46
CA MET A 222 -19.56 14.06 -9.37
C MET A 222 -18.21 14.25 -8.65
N CYS A 223 -18.12 15.22 -7.73
CA CYS A 223 -16.91 15.45 -6.94
C CYS A 223 -16.57 14.26 -6.01
N ILE A 224 -17.57 13.66 -5.37
CA ILE A 224 -17.40 12.44 -4.57
C ILE A 224 -16.91 11.29 -5.46
N SER A 225 -17.47 11.14 -6.67
CA SER A 225 -17.06 10.11 -7.63
C SER A 225 -15.58 10.27 -8.03
N VAL A 226 -15.09 11.50 -8.20
CA VAL A 226 -13.65 11.77 -8.45
C VAL A 226 -12.79 11.33 -7.30
N LEU A 227 -13.16 11.66 -6.06
CA LEU A 227 -12.41 11.27 -4.87
C LEU A 227 -12.42 9.76 -4.67
N ALA A 228 -13.56 9.10 -4.87
CA ALA A 228 -13.69 7.64 -4.79
C ALA A 228 -12.83 6.95 -5.85
N LEU A 229 -12.92 7.40 -7.11
CA LEU A 229 -12.11 6.88 -8.20
C LEU A 229 -10.60 7.02 -7.92
N HIS A 230 -10.19 8.18 -7.39
CA HIS A 230 -8.81 8.40 -6.99
C HIS A 230 -8.38 7.43 -5.89
N HIS A 231 -9.23 7.20 -4.88
CA HIS A 231 -8.99 6.26 -3.78
C HIS A 231 -8.86 4.81 -4.29
N ASP A 232 -9.81 4.35 -5.12
CA ASP A 232 -9.84 2.99 -5.65
C ASP A 232 -8.62 2.67 -6.53
N ILE A 233 -8.21 3.62 -7.38
CA ILE A 233 -7.04 3.47 -8.23
C ILE A 233 -5.78 3.33 -7.37
N VAL A 234 -5.69 4.12 -6.31
CA VAL A 234 -4.60 4.10 -5.35
C VAL A 234 -4.52 2.73 -4.67
N LEU A 235 -5.60 2.22 -4.12
CA LEU A 235 -5.67 0.90 -3.47
C LEU A 235 -5.36 -0.23 -4.46
N PHE A 236 -5.90 -0.17 -5.67
CA PHE A 236 -5.68 -1.18 -6.70
C PHE A 236 -4.21 -1.26 -7.12
N SER A 237 -3.53 -0.11 -7.26
CA SER A 237 -2.10 -0.09 -7.60
C SER A 237 -1.22 -0.66 -6.48
N GLN A 238 -1.57 -0.44 -5.21
CA GLN A 238 -0.89 -1.04 -4.06
C GLN A 238 -1.00 -2.56 -4.07
N ASN A 239 -2.21 -3.06 -4.17
CA ASN A 239 -2.46 -4.50 -4.18
C ASN A 239 -1.73 -5.19 -5.35
N ARG A 240 -1.68 -4.56 -6.53
CA ARG A 240 -0.90 -5.07 -7.66
C ARG A 240 0.60 -5.12 -7.40
N ALA A 241 1.17 -4.06 -6.83
CA ALA A 241 2.60 -4.01 -6.52
C ALA A 241 2.98 -5.08 -5.49
N GLU A 242 2.14 -5.32 -4.46
CA GLU A 242 2.36 -6.39 -3.49
C GLU A 242 2.30 -7.78 -4.14
N ILE A 243 1.33 -8.01 -5.02
CA ILE A 243 1.19 -9.27 -5.77
C ILE A 243 2.41 -9.50 -6.67
N GLU A 244 2.87 -8.47 -7.39
CA GLU A 244 4.03 -8.57 -8.29
C GLU A 244 5.33 -8.90 -7.54
N VAL A 245 5.57 -8.26 -6.39
CA VAL A 245 6.69 -8.61 -5.51
C VAL A 245 6.59 -10.05 -5.03
N MET A 246 5.38 -10.49 -4.65
CA MET A 246 5.18 -11.87 -4.20
C MET A 246 5.41 -12.89 -5.32
N ASP A 247 4.95 -12.60 -6.53
CA ASP A 247 5.19 -13.46 -7.70
C ASP A 247 6.69 -13.54 -8.04
N GLN A 248 7.45 -12.44 -7.92
CA GLN A 248 8.90 -12.45 -8.08
C GLN A 248 9.60 -13.32 -7.04
N VAL A 249 9.20 -13.22 -5.76
CA VAL A 249 9.74 -14.08 -4.67
C VAL A 249 9.44 -15.55 -4.94
N LEU A 250 8.23 -15.87 -5.39
CA LEU A 250 7.85 -17.25 -5.71
C LEU A 250 8.59 -17.80 -6.94
N ALA A 251 8.86 -16.96 -7.94
CA ALA A 251 9.65 -17.34 -9.12
C ALA A 251 11.12 -17.61 -8.75
N GLU A 252 11.71 -16.79 -7.87
CA GLU A 252 13.07 -16.99 -7.37
C GLU A 252 13.18 -18.27 -6.52
N ASN A 253 12.21 -18.52 -5.64
CA ASN A 253 12.16 -19.75 -4.85
C ASN A 253 12.06 -21.01 -5.75
N ARG A 254 11.30 -20.93 -6.85
CA ARG A 254 11.24 -22.02 -7.84
C ARG A 254 12.60 -22.29 -8.49
N ARG A 255 13.30 -21.22 -8.91
CA ARG A 255 14.64 -21.34 -9.50
C ARG A 255 15.63 -21.97 -8.52
N GLN A 256 15.60 -21.55 -7.25
CA GLN A 256 16.42 -22.14 -6.20
C GLN A 256 16.13 -23.62 -5.97
N TYR A 257 14.86 -24.00 -5.97
CA TYR A 257 14.44 -25.40 -5.90
C TYR A 257 15.00 -26.23 -7.08
N GLU A 258 14.82 -25.74 -8.31
CA GLU A 258 15.33 -26.46 -9.50
C GLU A 258 16.85 -26.63 -9.47
N THR A 259 17.59 -25.61 -9.02
CA THR A 259 19.05 -25.66 -8.85
C THR A 259 19.44 -26.67 -7.75
N MET A 260 18.73 -26.63 -6.62
CA MET A 260 19.01 -27.53 -5.49
C MET A 260 18.72 -28.98 -5.85
N LYS A 261 17.59 -29.26 -6.52
CA LYS A 261 17.25 -30.60 -7.01
C LYS A 261 18.35 -31.13 -7.94
N ALA A 262 18.80 -30.32 -8.91
CA ALA A 262 19.87 -30.72 -9.83
C ALA A 262 21.19 -31.03 -9.10
N ASN A 263 21.52 -30.26 -8.05
CA ASN A 263 22.72 -30.52 -7.22
C ASN A 263 22.59 -31.83 -6.43
N ILE A 264 21.41 -32.13 -5.85
CA ILE A 264 21.16 -33.39 -5.14
C ILE A 264 21.25 -34.57 -6.09
N ASP A 265 20.64 -34.49 -7.27
CA ASP A 265 20.73 -35.54 -8.29
C ASP A 265 22.18 -35.81 -8.70
N LEU A 266 23.01 -34.74 -8.83
CA LEU A 266 24.41 -34.87 -9.13
C LEU A 266 25.20 -35.54 -7.99
N VAL A 267 24.91 -35.18 -6.74
CA VAL A 267 25.55 -35.81 -5.55
C VAL A 267 25.17 -37.28 -5.49
N ASN A 268 23.90 -37.63 -5.65
CA ASN A 268 23.47 -39.03 -5.65
C ASN A 268 24.14 -39.85 -6.75
N LEU A 269 24.27 -39.27 -7.97
CA LEU A 269 25.00 -39.92 -9.05
C LEU A 269 26.47 -40.16 -8.69
N ARG A 270 27.13 -39.17 -8.07
CA ARG A 270 28.52 -39.30 -7.62
C ARG A 270 28.68 -40.32 -6.51
N CYS A 271 27.77 -40.38 -5.54
CA CYS A 271 27.78 -41.40 -4.49
C CYS A 271 27.63 -42.80 -5.06
N HIS A 272 26.73 -42.96 -6.04
CA HIS A 272 26.57 -44.23 -6.76
C HIS A 272 27.85 -44.66 -7.48
N ASP A 273 28.48 -43.72 -8.21
CA ASP A 273 29.75 -44.01 -8.91
C ASP A 273 30.89 -44.36 -7.92
N LEU A 274 30.96 -43.69 -6.78
CA LEU A 274 31.92 -43.99 -5.72
C LEU A 274 31.71 -45.37 -5.12
N ARG A 275 30.50 -45.79 -4.84
CA ARG A 275 30.17 -47.18 -4.41
C ARG A 275 30.67 -48.18 -5.41
N HIS A 276 30.40 -47.96 -6.69
CA HIS A 276 30.82 -48.89 -7.75
C HIS A 276 32.37 -48.98 -7.88
N GLN A 277 33.08 -47.84 -7.60
CA GLN A 277 34.55 -47.83 -7.56
C GLN A 277 35.08 -48.55 -6.32
N LEU A 278 34.44 -48.37 -5.16
CA LEU A 278 34.75 -49.03 -3.91
C LEU A 278 34.62 -50.55 -4.03
N ASP A 279 33.53 -51.04 -4.64
CA ASP A 279 33.34 -52.48 -4.88
C ASP A 279 34.43 -53.09 -5.77
N LYS A 280 34.97 -52.30 -6.72
CA LYS A 280 36.08 -52.77 -7.57
C LYS A 280 37.45 -52.77 -6.82
N LEU A 281 37.60 -51.95 -5.77
CA LEU A 281 38.81 -51.83 -4.97
C LEU A 281 38.83 -52.76 -3.74
N GLN A 282 37.76 -53.54 -3.52
CA GLN A 282 37.56 -54.38 -2.35
C GLN A 282 38.69 -55.43 -2.13
N SER A 283 39.42 -55.80 -3.18
CA SER A 283 40.59 -56.70 -3.09
C SER A 283 41.88 -56.05 -2.61
N ARG A 284 41.92 -54.69 -2.40
CA ARG A 284 43.12 -53.92 -2.07
C ARG A 284 43.04 -53.16 -0.76
N LEU A 285 41.86 -53.13 -0.12
CA LEU A 285 41.62 -52.36 1.13
C LEU A 285 41.28 -53.32 2.26
N THR A 286 41.54 -52.93 3.49
CA THR A 286 41.13 -53.66 4.70
C THR A 286 39.62 -53.52 4.94
N GLU A 287 39.01 -54.51 5.59
CA GLU A 287 37.57 -54.46 5.90
C GLU A 287 37.17 -53.22 6.71
N SER A 288 38.05 -52.75 7.61
CA SER A 288 37.79 -51.52 8.40
C SER A 288 37.82 -50.26 7.55
N GLU A 289 38.70 -50.17 6.55
CA GLU A 289 38.77 -49.02 5.63
C GLU A 289 37.57 -48.99 4.69
N ILE A 290 37.13 -50.17 4.23
CA ILE A 290 35.92 -50.29 3.40
C ILE A 290 34.66 -49.89 4.19
N SER A 291 34.55 -50.35 5.45
CA SER A 291 33.42 -49.99 6.33
C SER A 291 33.34 -48.49 6.58
N ALA A 292 34.49 -47.84 6.90
CA ALA A 292 34.54 -46.40 7.13
C ALA A 292 34.18 -45.58 5.87
N LEU A 293 34.64 -46.02 4.69
CA LEU A 293 34.31 -45.37 3.42
C LEU A 293 32.85 -45.58 3.03
N ARG A 294 32.27 -46.75 3.28
CA ARG A 294 30.83 -47.04 3.06
C ARG A 294 29.99 -46.16 3.98
N GLU A 295 30.33 -46.08 5.27
CA GLU A 295 29.61 -45.24 6.23
C GLU A 295 29.64 -43.77 5.83
N ALA A 296 30.77 -43.26 5.34
CA ALA A 296 30.91 -41.90 4.83
C ALA A 296 30.04 -41.67 3.58
N ILE A 297 29.97 -42.64 2.64
CA ILE A 297 29.12 -42.53 1.45
C ILE A 297 27.62 -42.63 1.81
N ASP A 298 27.27 -43.54 2.74
CA ASP A 298 25.89 -43.75 3.20
C ASP A 298 25.36 -42.54 3.92
N LEU A 299 26.21 -41.77 4.59
CA LEU A 299 25.84 -40.50 5.21
C LEU A 299 25.33 -39.47 4.18
N TYR A 300 25.96 -39.43 2.99
CA TYR A 300 25.51 -38.55 1.88
C TYR A 300 24.37 -39.15 1.07
N ASP A 301 24.13 -40.46 1.14
CA ASP A 301 23.05 -41.15 0.41
C ASP A 301 21.81 -41.43 1.27
N SER A 302 21.78 -40.90 2.51
CA SER A 302 20.62 -41.02 3.39
C SER A 302 19.40 -40.30 2.80
N ASN A 303 18.67 -41.03 1.93
CA ASN A 303 17.47 -40.57 1.27
C ASN A 303 16.33 -40.37 2.30
N VAL A 304 16.03 -39.13 2.65
CA VAL A 304 14.79 -38.77 3.34
C VAL A 304 13.64 -39.09 2.40
N LYS A 305 12.77 -40.02 2.76
CA LYS A 305 11.60 -40.43 1.95
C LYS A 305 10.34 -40.13 2.73
N THR A 306 9.76 -38.95 2.53
CA THR A 306 8.48 -38.55 3.13
C THR A 306 7.27 -38.89 2.27
N GLY A 307 7.50 -39.32 1.01
CA GLY A 307 6.45 -39.51 0.00
C GLY A 307 6.17 -38.21 -0.79
N ASN A 308 6.96 -37.16 -0.59
CA ASN A 308 6.88 -35.92 -1.36
C ASN A 308 8.28 -35.45 -1.77
N GLU A 309 8.61 -35.58 -3.05
CA GLU A 309 9.93 -35.29 -3.61
C GLU A 309 10.43 -33.87 -3.27
N VAL A 310 9.52 -32.87 -3.23
CA VAL A 310 9.89 -31.48 -2.93
C VAL A 310 10.29 -31.32 -1.46
N LEU A 311 9.53 -31.94 -0.56
CA LEU A 311 9.83 -31.94 0.85
C LEU A 311 11.13 -32.68 1.13
N ASP A 312 11.36 -33.81 0.47
CA ASP A 312 12.58 -34.62 0.59
C ASP A 312 13.82 -33.77 0.24
N VAL A 313 13.78 -32.99 -0.86
CA VAL A 313 14.84 -32.06 -1.27
C VAL A 313 15.12 -31.01 -0.19
N VAL A 314 14.09 -30.40 0.37
CA VAL A 314 14.25 -29.36 1.41
C VAL A 314 14.82 -29.95 2.70
N LEU A 315 14.31 -31.12 3.12
CA LEU A 315 14.77 -31.80 4.34
C LEU A 315 16.25 -32.23 4.22
N TYR A 316 16.62 -32.79 3.07
CA TYR A 316 18.00 -33.19 2.79
C TYR A 316 18.95 -31.99 2.87
N SER A 317 18.61 -30.89 2.22
CA SER A 317 19.42 -29.65 2.30
C SER A 317 19.52 -29.11 3.72
N THR A 318 18.41 -29.13 4.47
CA THR A 318 18.40 -28.68 5.87
C THR A 318 19.25 -29.59 6.74
N MET A 319 19.20 -30.91 6.56
CA MET A 319 20.01 -31.88 7.27
C MET A 319 21.51 -31.61 7.06
N LEU A 320 21.94 -31.39 5.81
CA LEU A 320 23.36 -31.06 5.52
C LEU A 320 23.79 -29.77 6.24
N LYS A 321 22.98 -28.69 6.15
CA LYS A 321 23.26 -27.45 6.87
C LYS A 321 23.36 -27.66 8.39
N CYS A 322 22.49 -28.48 8.96
CA CYS A 322 22.50 -28.81 10.38
C CYS A 322 23.73 -29.60 10.80
N MET A 323 24.15 -30.58 10.01
CA MET A 323 25.37 -31.37 10.25
C MET A 323 26.63 -30.49 10.24
N ASP A 324 26.77 -29.61 9.24
CA ASP A 324 27.91 -28.68 9.13
C ASP A 324 28.02 -27.70 10.30
N ASN A 325 26.89 -27.42 10.97
CA ASN A 325 26.81 -26.44 12.06
C ASN A 325 26.61 -27.07 13.47
N GLY A 326 26.67 -28.37 13.59
CA GLY A 326 26.50 -29.07 14.87
C GLY A 326 25.11 -28.91 15.46
N ILE A 327 24.07 -28.89 14.62
CA ILE A 327 22.64 -28.74 14.99
C ILE A 327 21.99 -30.13 14.94
N SER A 328 21.30 -30.52 16.00
CA SER A 328 20.49 -31.73 16.01
C SER A 328 19.16 -31.48 15.29
N PHE A 329 18.93 -32.17 14.17
CA PHE A 329 17.72 -32.04 13.36
C PHE A 329 16.90 -33.33 13.38
N THR A 330 15.63 -33.24 13.78
CA THR A 330 14.71 -34.39 13.79
C THR A 330 13.49 -34.05 12.94
N SER A 331 13.11 -34.94 12.02
CA SER A 331 11.92 -34.78 11.20
C SER A 331 11.02 -36.02 11.25
N MET A 332 9.74 -35.78 11.50
CA MET A 332 8.66 -36.78 11.37
C MET A 332 7.62 -36.20 10.39
N ALA A 333 7.70 -36.58 9.13
CA ALA A 333 6.93 -35.94 8.10
C ALA A 333 6.23 -36.96 7.18
N ASP A 334 4.88 -36.88 7.12
CA ASP A 334 4.06 -37.49 6.09
C ASP A 334 3.91 -36.51 4.91
N GLY A 335 4.81 -36.60 3.93
CA GLY A 335 4.82 -35.74 2.76
C GLY A 335 3.69 -36.01 1.78
N GLU A 336 3.11 -37.21 1.78
CA GLU A 336 1.98 -37.54 0.90
C GLU A 336 0.75 -36.67 1.18
N CYS A 337 0.56 -36.25 2.43
CA CYS A 337 -0.55 -35.40 2.81
C CYS A 337 -0.48 -33.99 2.17
N LEU A 338 0.67 -33.59 1.58
CA LEU A 338 0.88 -32.32 0.89
C LEU A 338 0.58 -32.38 -0.61
N SER A 339 0.13 -33.50 -1.16
CA SER A 339 -0.09 -33.71 -2.60
C SER A 339 -1.09 -32.72 -3.24
N PHE A 340 -1.94 -32.05 -2.45
CA PHE A 340 -2.85 -31.00 -2.92
C PHE A 340 -2.16 -29.64 -3.13
N MET A 341 -0.95 -29.46 -2.62
CA MET A 341 -0.20 -28.21 -2.73
C MET A 341 0.62 -28.17 -4.01
N ARG A 342 0.83 -26.96 -4.53
CA ARG A 342 1.74 -26.73 -5.66
C ARG A 342 3.20 -26.89 -5.21
N THR A 343 4.03 -27.52 -6.01
CA THR A 343 5.47 -27.73 -5.78
C THR A 343 6.18 -26.48 -5.26
N ARG A 344 5.99 -25.33 -5.92
CA ARG A 344 6.60 -24.06 -5.53
C ARG A 344 6.17 -23.58 -4.14
N HIS A 345 4.94 -23.89 -3.72
CA HIS A 345 4.43 -23.49 -2.41
C HIS A 345 4.99 -24.39 -1.30
N ILE A 346 5.13 -25.70 -1.55
CA ILE A 346 5.79 -26.63 -0.61
C ILE A 346 7.22 -26.17 -0.39
N TYR A 347 7.98 -25.96 -1.47
CA TYR A 347 9.37 -25.51 -1.36
C TYR A 347 9.49 -24.19 -0.57
N ALA A 348 8.74 -23.14 -0.97
CA ALA A 348 8.82 -21.85 -0.32
C ALA A 348 8.37 -21.87 1.15
N LEU A 349 7.37 -22.68 1.50
CA LEU A 349 6.89 -22.81 2.87
C LEU A 349 7.94 -23.45 3.78
N PHE A 350 8.42 -24.64 3.38
CA PHE A 350 9.34 -25.41 4.20
C PHE A 350 10.76 -24.82 4.22
N SER A 351 11.27 -24.28 3.11
CA SER A 351 12.57 -23.62 3.09
C SER A 351 12.60 -22.38 3.99
N ASN A 352 11.56 -21.52 3.92
CA ASN A 352 11.48 -20.36 4.80
C ASN A 352 11.36 -20.74 6.29
N ALA A 353 10.55 -21.75 6.60
CA ALA A 353 10.36 -22.21 7.97
C ALA A 353 11.64 -22.80 8.57
N LEU A 354 12.33 -23.66 7.82
CA LEU A 354 13.53 -24.35 8.27
C LEU A 354 14.77 -23.45 8.25
N ASP A 355 14.94 -22.57 7.25
CA ASP A 355 16.03 -21.59 7.24
C ASP A 355 15.90 -20.62 8.41
N ASN A 356 14.70 -20.18 8.77
CA ASN A 356 14.47 -19.37 9.98
C ASN A 356 14.87 -20.13 11.25
N ALA A 357 14.52 -21.42 11.34
CA ALA A 357 14.89 -22.26 12.47
C ALA A 357 16.41 -22.44 12.59
N VAL A 358 17.11 -22.74 11.49
CA VAL A 358 18.58 -22.87 11.44
C VAL A 358 19.25 -21.56 11.87
N GLU A 359 18.82 -20.42 11.30
CA GLU A 359 19.35 -19.11 11.68
C GLU A 359 19.14 -18.77 13.17
N ALA A 360 18.02 -19.15 13.74
CA ALA A 360 17.74 -18.91 15.15
C ALA A 360 18.64 -19.77 16.06
N VAL A 361 18.77 -21.05 15.74
CA VAL A 361 19.55 -22.02 16.52
C VAL A 361 21.05 -21.77 16.41
N MET A 362 21.55 -21.28 15.27
CA MET A 362 22.97 -20.88 15.12
C MET A 362 23.39 -19.78 16.10
N ARG A 363 22.46 -18.99 16.63
CA ARG A 363 22.69 -17.93 17.63
C ARG A 363 22.63 -18.44 19.06
N VAL A 364 22.22 -19.69 19.27
CA VAL A 364 22.13 -20.28 20.60
C VAL A 364 23.52 -20.64 21.08
N SER A 365 23.89 -20.09 22.25
CA SER A 365 25.23 -20.24 22.81
C SER A 365 25.51 -21.67 23.27
N ASN A 366 24.50 -22.34 23.86
CA ASN A 366 24.64 -23.73 24.34
C ASN A 366 24.46 -24.74 23.19
N PRO A 367 25.51 -25.53 22.81
CA PRO A 367 25.42 -26.52 21.74
C PRO A 367 24.35 -27.60 21.97
N GLU A 368 24.09 -28.01 23.21
CA GLU A 368 23.06 -29.01 23.55
C GLU A 368 21.62 -28.53 23.25
N LYS A 369 21.42 -27.22 23.23
CA LYS A 369 20.13 -26.60 22.87
C LYS A 369 20.00 -26.28 21.37
N ARG A 370 20.98 -26.64 20.55
CA ARG A 370 20.91 -26.49 19.10
C ARG A 370 20.09 -27.62 18.49
N VAL A 371 18.77 -27.55 18.70
CA VAL A 371 17.82 -28.58 18.29
C VAL A 371 16.73 -27.94 17.43
N ILE A 372 16.41 -28.60 16.31
CA ILE A 372 15.27 -28.28 15.44
C ILE A 372 14.42 -29.53 15.28
N SER A 373 13.11 -29.44 15.40
CA SER A 373 12.19 -30.51 15.08
C SER A 373 11.14 -30.06 14.09
N LEU A 374 10.82 -30.94 13.14
CA LEU A 374 9.73 -30.78 12.18
C LEU A 374 8.74 -31.93 12.32
N HIS A 375 7.47 -31.58 12.43
CA HIS A 375 6.38 -32.54 12.35
C HIS A 375 5.41 -32.15 11.25
N VAL A 376 5.09 -33.10 10.37
CA VAL A 376 4.04 -32.96 9.33
C VAL A 376 3.12 -34.16 9.46
N ARG A 377 1.86 -33.91 9.76
CA ARG A 377 0.89 -34.99 9.95
C ARG A 377 -0.47 -34.66 9.37
N ARG A 378 -1.17 -35.67 8.93
CA ARG A 378 -2.55 -35.56 8.50
C ARG A 378 -3.49 -35.57 9.71
N LEU A 379 -4.41 -34.64 9.76
CA LEU A 379 -5.54 -34.61 10.65
C LEU A 379 -6.84 -34.83 9.86
N SER A 380 -7.97 -35.04 10.54
CA SER A 380 -9.27 -35.14 9.88
C SER A 380 -9.57 -33.85 9.10
N GLY A 381 -9.54 -33.91 7.77
CA GLY A 381 -9.79 -32.77 6.86
C GLY A 381 -8.71 -31.70 6.79
N ALA A 382 -7.54 -31.88 7.43
CA ALA A 382 -6.48 -30.89 7.46
C ALA A 382 -5.07 -31.52 7.52
N VAL A 383 -4.06 -30.73 7.20
CA VAL A 383 -2.66 -31.04 7.45
C VAL A 383 -2.13 -30.08 8.51
N GLU A 384 -1.43 -30.61 9.50
CA GLU A 384 -0.72 -29.86 10.52
C GLU A 384 0.78 -29.92 10.27
N ILE A 385 1.43 -28.77 10.27
CA ILE A 385 2.87 -28.59 10.14
C ILE A 385 3.35 -27.85 11.39
N ALA A 386 4.29 -28.42 12.12
CA ALA A 386 4.90 -27.80 13.30
C ALA A 386 6.42 -27.79 13.16
N VAL A 387 7.01 -26.60 13.27
CA VAL A 387 8.48 -26.42 13.33
C VAL A 387 8.81 -25.83 14.69
N MET A 388 9.65 -26.53 15.44
CA MET A 388 10.10 -26.11 16.76
C MET A 388 11.62 -25.96 16.78
N ASN A 389 12.09 -24.90 17.40
CA ASN A 389 13.53 -24.68 17.63
C ASN A 389 13.78 -23.85 18.90
N TYR A 390 14.98 -23.99 19.46
CA TYR A 390 15.43 -23.06 20.50
C TYR A 390 15.88 -21.72 19.92
N TYR A 391 15.77 -20.66 20.72
CA TYR A 391 16.27 -19.33 20.36
C TYR A 391 16.81 -18.59 21.59
N GLU A 392 17.66 -17.59 21.37
CA GLU A 392 18.16 -16.67 22.40
C GLU A 392 17.79 -15.22 22.10
N GLY A 393 17.49 -14.47 23.15
CA GLY A 393 17.14 -13.05 23.11
C GLY A 393 15.65 -12.79 22.96
N GLU A 394 15.24 -11.53 22.89
CA GLU A 394 13.85 -11.09 22.87
C GLU A 394 13.30 -11.06 21.43
N ILE A 395 12.12 -11.65 21.21
CA ILE A 395 11.40 -11.57 19.94
C ILE A 395 10.25 -10.55 20.11
N LYS A 396 10.29 -9.48 19.30
CA LYS A 396 9.20 -8.49 19.28
C LYS A 396 8.18 -8.88 18.21
N PHE A 397 6.90 -8.85 18.59
CA PHE A 397 5.79 -9.12 17.68
C PHE A 397 5.10 -7.81 17.25
N LYS A 398 4.68 -7.75 15.98
CA LYS A 398 3.79 -6.72 15.46
C LYS A 398 2.74 -7.41 14.59
N ASN A 399 1.46 -7.21 14.88
CA ASN A 399 0.35 -7.90 14.22
C ASN A 399 0.51 -9.43 14.22
N ASP A 400 0.84 -10.02 15.38
CA ASP A 400 1.08 -11.46 15.58
C ASP A 400 2.24 -12.06 14.77
N LEU A 401 3.04 -11.25 14.10
CA LEU A 401 4.23 -11.68 13.37
C LEU A 401 5.51 -11.18 14.05
N PRO A 402 6.58 -11.99 14.08
CA PRO A 402 7.86 -11.56 14.64
C PRO A 402 8.50 -10.49 13.77
N GLN A 403 9.00 -9.42 14.39
CA GLN A 403 9.77 -8.38 13.70
C GLN A 403 11.17 -8.90 13.36
N THR A 404 11.58 -8.69 12.11
CA THR A 404 12.94 -9.01 11.66
C THR A 404 13.96 -8.10 12.31
N ARG A 405 15.07 -8.67 12.83
CA ARG A 405 16.19 -7.92 13.42
C ARG A 405 17.25 -7.47 12.39
N LYS A 406 17.10 -7.82 11.13
CA LYS A 406 18.13 -7.55 10.09
C LYS A 406 17.99 -6.14 9.55
N ILE A 407 19.09 -5.36 9.60
CA ILE A 407 19.20 -3.95 9.18
C ILE A 407 19.23 -3.81 7.65
N ASP A 408 19.52 -4.86 6.90
CA ASP A 408 19.53 -4.84 5.43
C ASP A 408 18.12 -4.93 4.85
N GLY A 409 17.49 -3.76 4.71
CA GLY A 409 16.07 -3.56 4.37
C GLY A 409 15.65 -3.96 2.94
N ARG A 410 16.49 -4.65 2.13
CA ARG A 410 16.15 -4.98 0.74
C ARG A 410 15.88 -6.46 0.43
N ARG A 411 16.18 -7.40 1.32
CA ARG A 411 16.01 -8.86 1.04
C ARG A 411 15.44 -9.73 2.18
N HIS A 412 15.25 -9.22 3.40
CA HIS A 412 14.87 -10.03 4.57
C HIS A 412 13.68 -9.44 5.32
N GLY A 413 12.62 -10.17 5.43
CA GLY A 413 11.31 -9.86 6.00
C GLY A 413 10.19 -10.54 5.24
N PHE A 414 10.49 -10.98 4.01
CA PHE A 414 9.50 -11.61 3.14
C PHE A 414 9.22 -13.09 3.48
N GLY A 415 10.11 -13.80 4.21
CA GLY A 415 9.93 -15.20 4.51
C GLY A 415 8.64 -15.50 5.29
N THR A 416 8.43 -14.78 6.40
CA THR A 416 7.21 -14.97 7.21
C THR A 416 5.96 -14.51 6.48
N SER A 417 6.02 -13.38 5.76
CA SER A 417 4.91 -12.90 4.94
C SER A 417 4.60 -13.84 3.77
N SER A 418 5.63 -14.42 3.15
CA SER A 418 5.48 -15.44 2.10
C SER A 418 4.80 -16.69 2.63
N MET A 419 5.20 -17.18 3.82
CA MET A 419 4.54 -18.33 4.46
C MET A 419 3.06 -18.01 4.74
N GLN A 420 2.76 -16.84 5.30
CA GLN A 420 1.39 -16.42 5.59
C GLN A 420 0.54 -16.34 4.31
N TYR A 421 1.10 -15.75 3.23
CA TYR A 421 0.44 -15.70 1.93
C TYR A 421 0.13 -17.10 1.40
N ILE A 422 1.11 -18.02 1.43
CA ILE A 422 0.92 -19.40 0.99
C ILE A 422 -0.19 -20.07 1.83
N VAL A 423 -0.12 -19.96 3.14
CA VAL A 423 -1.12 -20.57 4.04
C VAL A 423 -2.52 -20.04 3.74
N SER A 424 -2.69 -18.75 3.48
CA SER A 424 -3.98 -18.15 3.12
C SER A 424 -4.55 -18.70 1.79
N GLN A 425 -3.68 -19.02 0.82
CA GLN A 425 -4.10 -19.62 -0.48
C GLN A 425 -4.75 -20.99 -0.32
N TYR A 426 -4.47 -21.70 0.78
CA TYR A 426 -5.05 -22.99 1.11
C TYR A 426 -6.10 -22.91 2.23
N GLY A 427 -6.62 -21.72 2.51
CA GLY A 427 -7.62 -21.49 3.56
C GLY A 427 -7.14 -21.91 4.95
N GLY A 428 -5.83 -21.89 5.17
CA GLY A 428 -5.17 -22.33 6.39
C GLY A 428 -5.00 -21.22 7.44
N THR A 429 -4.44 -21.62 8.58
CA THR A 429 -4.05 -20.73 9.67
C THR A 429 -2.59 -20.93 10.04
N MET A 430 -1.90 -19.85 10.39
CA MET A 430 -0.52 -19.87 10.86
C MET A 430 -0.45 -19.19 12.22
N LYS A 431 0.16 -19.84 13.20
CA LYS A 431 0.40 -19.31 14.55
C LYS A 431 1.87 -19.42 14.89
N ILE A 432 2.39 -18.39 15.55
CA ILE A 432 3.76 -18.35 16.03
C ILE A 432 3.72 -18.09 17.53
N SER A 433 4.41 -18.92 18.29
CA SER A 433 4.60 -18.73 19.72
C SER A 433 6.08 -18.79 20.10
N ALA A 434 6.47 -17.94 21.03
CA ALA A 434 7.84 -17.87 21.55
C ALA A 434 7.76 -17.80 23.08
N LYS A 435 8.00 -18.92 23.75
CA LYS A 435 7.95 -19.06 25.22
C LYS A 435 9.08 -19.95 25.69
N ASP A 436 9.63 -19.65 26.84
CA ASP A 436 10.66 -20.47 27.51
C ASP A 436 11.88 -20.80 26.61
N SER A 437 12.31 -19.83 25.81
CA SER A 437 13.38 -19.99 24.79
C SER A 437 13.06 -21.00 23.70
N VAL A 438 11.81 -21.40 23.52
CA VAL A 438 11.32 -22.26 22.44
C VAL A 438 10.46 -21.43 21.49
N TYR A 439 10.81 -21.47 20.20
CA TYR A 439 10.02 -20.91 19.11
C TYR A 439 9.25 -22.05 18.46
N LEU A 440 7.94 -21.87 18.32
CA LEU A 440 7.05 -22.82 17.69
C LEU A 440 6.23 -22.15 16.60
N LEU A 441 6.41 -22.62 15.38
CA LEU A 441 5.59 -22.27 14.21
C LEU A 441 4.59 -23.41 13.97
N GLU A 442 3.30 -23.11 14.07
CA GLU A 442 2.22 -24.04 13.78
C GLU A 442 1.42 -23.56 12.58
N ILE A 443 1.28 -24.44 11.58
CA ILE A 443 0.51 -24.18 10.37
C ILE A 443 -0.55 -25.30 10.23
N ARG A 444 -1.77 -24.89 9.97
CA ARG A 444 -2.86 -25.81 9.67
C ARG A 444 -3.43 -25.46 8.30
N LEU A 445 -3.40 -26.42 7.35
CA LEU A 445 -3.91 -26.27 6.00
C LEU A 445 -5.14 -27.14 5.81
N ASN A 446 -6.18 -26.62 5.18
CA ASN A 446 -7.38 -27.38 4.88
C ASN A 446 -7.18 -28.23 3.62
N ILE A 447 -7.50 -29.52 3.68
CA ILE A 447 -7.45 -30.40 2.51
C ILE A 447 -8.73 -30.15 1.68
N PRO A 448 -8.63 -29.82 0.37
CA PRO A 448 -9.81 -29.66 -0.48
C PRO A 448 -10.61 -30.96 -0.57
N GLU A 449 -11.95 -30.91 -0.44
CA GLU A 449 -12.84 -32.12 -0.51
C GLU A 449 -12.63 -32.97 -1.73
N LYS A 450 -12.21 -32.42 -2.89
CA LYS A 450 -11.87 -33.16 -4.09
C LYS A 450 -10.63 -34.04 -3.93
N ALA A 451 -9.69 -33.68 -3.06
CA ALA A 451 -8.48 -34.45 -2.81
C ALA A 451 -8.73 -35.58 -1.78
N GLU A 452 -9.74 -35.42 -0.94
CA GLU A 452 -10.13 -36.46 0.05
C GLU A 452 -10.83 -37.65 -0.60
N LYS A 453 -11.66 -37.40 -1.61
CA LYS A 453 -12.38 -38.45 -2.34
C LYS A 453 -11.52 -39.29 -3.30
N ALA A 454 -10.36 -38.81 -3.71
CA ALA A 454 -9.45 -39.49 -4.63
C ALA A 454 -8.61 -40.60 -3.97
N LYS A 455 -8.55 -40.68 -2.63
CA LYS A 455 -7.79 -41.73 -1.88
C LYS A 455 -8.67 -42.79 -1.20
N THR A 456 -9.99 -42.72 -1.37
CA THR A 456 -10.95 -43.69 -0.78
C THR A 456 -11.46 -44.71 -1.83
N HIS A 457 -10.85 -44.74 -3.00
CA HIS A 457 -11.08 -45.74 -4.05
C HIS A 457 -9.75 -46.45 -4.39
#